data_22099a587dc5bca11da1dc696544ba42
#
_entry.id   22099a587dc5bca11da1dc696544ba42
#
_cell.length_a   1.000
_cell.length_b   1.000
_cell.length_c   1.000
_cell.angle_alpha   90.00
_cell.angle_beta   90.00
_cell.angle_gamma   90.00
#
_symmetry.space_group_name_H-M   'P 1'
#
loop_
_entity.id
_entity.type
_entity.pdbx_description
1 polymer ?
#
loop_
_entity_poly.entity_id
_entity_poly.type
_entity_poly.pdbx_seq_one_letter_code
_entity_poly.pdbx_strand_id
1 'polypeptide(L)'
;MADEKIIFSMVGVSKTFTNQKKVLNNIYLSFFYGAKIGIIGLNGAGKSTLMKIIAGIDKNFQGEVVFSPGYTVGYLEQEPKLDDTKTVREVVEEGCAATVALLKEYEDINMKLCEPMDDDAMARLIERQGELYEQIDHVNGWELDSVLERAMDALRCPDPDQSVKVLSGGERRRVALCR
;
A
#
# COMPACT_ATOMS: atom_id res chain seq x y z
N MET A 1 7.84 16.31 -27.77
CA MET A 1 8.41 15.02 -27.32
C MET A 1 8.09 14.94 -25.85
N ALA A 2 7.40 13.90 -25.40
CA ALA A 2 7.15 13.73 -23.96
C ALA A 2 8.52 13.53 -23.31
N ASP A 3 8.84 14.33 -22.28
CA ASP A 3 10.05 14.15 -21.48
C ASP A 3 10.00 12.74 -20.89
N GLU A 4 10.86 11.85 -21.41
CA GLU A 4 11.00 10.47 -20.93
C GLU A 4 11.66 10.50 -19.55
N LYS A 5 10.86 10.79 -18.53
CA LYS A 5 11.34 10.89 -17.15
C LYS A 5 11.65 9.50 -16.61
N ILE A 6 12.92 9.24 -16.31
CA ILE A 6 13.33 8.03 -15.61
C ILE A 6 12.91 8.15 -14.15
N ILE A 7 12.14 7.16 -13.68
CA ILE A 7 11.63 7.09 -12.28
C ILE A 7 12.40 6.10 -11.41
N PHE A 8 13.14 5.20 -12.04
CA PHE A 8 13.87 4.12 -11.37
C PHE A 8 15.07 3.68 -12.21
N SER A 9 16.19 3.38 -11.57
CA SER A 9 17.38 2.81 -12.24
C SER A 9 18.07 1.78 -11.35
N MET A 10 18.55 0.73 -11.98
CA MET A 10 19.49 -0.25 -11.43
C MET A 10 20.80 -0.15 -12.17
N VAL A 11 21.92 -0.16 -11.45
CA VAL A 11 23.27 -0.06 -12.01
C VAL A 11 24.13 -1.18 -11.45
N GLY A 12 24.54 -2.12 -12.33
CA GLY A 12 25.45 -3.21 -11.99
C GLY A 12 24.91 -4.18 -10.95
N VAL A 13 23.57 -4.34 -10.84
CA VAL A 13 22.96 -5.15 -9.77
C VAL A 13 23.28 -6.63 -9.95
N SER A 14 23.89 -7.21 -8.92
CA SER A 14 24.23 -8.64 -8.85
C SER A 14 23.77 -9.24 -7.51
N LYS A 15 23.25 -10.47 -7.57
CA LYS A 15 22.80 -11.20 -6.38
C LYS A 15 23.27 -12.64 -6.42
N THR A 16 23.97 -13.04 -5.35
CA THR A 16 24.41 -14.42 -5.12
C THR A 16 23.83 -14.89 -3.81
N PHE A 17 23.22 -16.06 -3.77
CA PHE A 17 22.74 -16.68 -2.53
C PHE A 17 23.86 -17.46 -1.81
N THR A 18 23.65 -17.81 -0.56
CA THR A 18 24.61 -18.49 0.33
C THR A 18 25.15 -19.81 -0.23
N ASN A 19 24.42 -20.46 -1.14
CA ASN A 19 24.85 -21.66 -1.86
C ASN A 19 25.70 -21.36 -3.11
N GLN A 20 26.26 -20.16 -3.21
CA GLN A 20 27.06 -19.66 -4.35
C GLN A 20 26.28 -19.59 -5.69
N LYS A 21 24.97 -19.79 -5.68
CA LYS A 21 24.14 -19.63 -6.87
C LYS A 21 23.99 -18.15 -7.19
N LYS A 22 24.63 -17.72 -8.28
CA LYS A 22 24.44 -16.36 -8.83
C LYS A 22 23.10 -16.30 -9.56
N VAL A 23 22.18 -15.50 -9.08
CA VAL A 23 20.80 -15.40 -9.61
C VAL A 23 20.63 -14.15 -10.46
N LEU A 24 21.26 -13.04 -10.08
CA LEU A 24 21.33 -11.84 -10.90
C LEU A 24 22.80 -11.51 -11.20
N ASN A 25 23.10 -11.11 -12.42
CA ASN A 25 24.45 -10.85 -12.84
C ASN A 25 24.55 -9.54 -13.60
N ASN A 26 25.08 -8.51 -12.94
CA ASN A 26 25.41 -7.23 -13.52
C ASN A 26 24.25 -6.61 -14.32
N ILE A 27 23.08 -6.49 -13.66
CA ILE A 27 21.84 -5.97 -14.28
C ILE A 27 21.89 -4.45 -14.34
N TYR A 28 21.66 -3.93 -15.54
CA TYR A 28 21.43 -2.51 -15.81
C TYR A 28 20.02 -2.35 -16.34
N LEU A 29 19.21 -1.53 -15.69
CA LEU A 29 17.79 -1.39 -15.99
C LEU A 29 17.30 0.00 -15.61
N SER A 30 16.50 0.64 -16.46
CA SER A 30 15.84 1.91 -16.14
C SER A 30 14.38 1.87 -16.53
N PHE A 31 13.51 2.44 -15.68
CA PHE A 31 12.09 2.53 -15.94
C PHE A 31 11.70 3.98 -16.18
N PHE A 32 10.93 4.19 -17.24
CA PHE A 32 10.33 5.48 -17.55
C PHE A 32 8.96 5.61 -16.90
N TYR A 33 8.56 6.83 -16.63
CA TYR A 33 7.22 7.12 -16.14
C TYR A 33 6.15 6.57 -17.10
N GLY A 34 5.13 5.91 -16.56
CA GLY A 34 4.04 5.32 -17.32
C GLY A 34 4.37 4.03 -18.06
N ALA A 35 5.61 3.52 -18.01
CA ALA A 35 5.98 2.28 -18.67
C ALA A 35 5.31 1.07 -18.02
N LYS A 36 4.75 0.17 -18.83
CA LYS A 36 4.24 -1.15 -18.42
C LYS A 36 5.28 -2.20 -18.82
N ILE A 37 5.87 -2.86 -17.83
CA ILE A 37 7.02 -3.75 -18.04
C ILE A 37 6.68 -5.17 -17.59
N GLY A 38 6.86 -6.16 -18.49
CA GLY A 38 6.73 -7.57 -18.18
C GLY A 38 8.09 -8.24 -17.98
N ILE A 39 8.21 -9.06 -16.91
CA ILE A 39 9.40 -9.86 -16.65
C ILE A 39 9.08 -11.33 -16.93
N ILE A 40 9.73 -11.91 -17.93
CA ILE A 40 9.49 -13.29 -18.38
C ILE A 40 10.75 -14.13 -18.14
N GLY A 41 10.57 -15.41 -17.81
CA GLY A 41 11.66 -16.35 -17.62
C GLY A 41 11.22 -17.63 -16.90
N LEU A 42 12.07 -18.64 -16.89
CA LEU A 42 11.82 -19.93 -16.24
C LEU A 42 11.75 -19.79 -14.71
N ASN A 43 11.23 -20.81 -14.04
CA ASN A 43 11.24 -20.87 -12.58
C ASN A 43 12.69 -20.92 -12.07
N GLY A 44 12.98 -20.12 -11.05
CA GLY A 44 14.34 -19.99 -10.51
C GLY A 44 15.27 -19.03 -11.28
N ALA A 45 14.78 -18.37 -12.35
CA ALA A 45 15.59 -17.39 -13.13
C ALA A 45 15.83 -16.05 -12.39
N GLY A 46 15.30 -15.87 -11.19
CA GLY A 46 15.53 -14.65 -10.41
C GLY A 46 14.46 -13.57 -10.53
N LYS A 47 13.33 -13.81 -11.21
CA LYS A 47 12.25 -12.82 -11.37
C LYS A 47 11.78 -12.25 -10.04
N SER A 48 11.41 -13.10 -9.08
CA SER A 48 10.94 -12.66 -7.76
C SER A 48 12.04 -11.97 -6.95
N THR A 49 13.30 -12.36 -7.13
CA THR A 49 14.45 -11.70 -6.50
C THR A 49 14.61 -10.28 -7.05
N LEU A 50 14.55 -10.13 -8.37
CA LEU A 50 14.60 -8.82 -9.03
C LEU A 50 13.46 -7.91 -8.54
N MET A 51 12.22 -8.41 -8.51
CA MET A 51 11.06 -7.67 -8.03
C MET A 51 11.21 -7.23 -6.56
N LYS A 52 11.74 -8.10 -5.69
CA LYS A 52 11.98 -7.77 -4.28
C LYS A 52 13.07 -6.71 -4.11
N ILE A 53 14.09 -6.70 -4.96
CA ILE A 53 15.11 -5.65 -4.98
C ILE A 53 14.50 -4.33 -5.45
N ILE A 54 13.71 -4.33 -6.54
CA ILE A 54 12.98 -3.16 -7.02
C ILE A 54 12.05 -2.60 -5.94
N ALA A 55 11.37 -3.47 -5.19
CA ALA A 55 10.48 -3.08 -4.09
C ALA A 55 11.22 -2.61 -2.82
N GLY A 56 12.56 -2.69 -2.78
CA GLY A 56 13.35 -2.34 -1.59
C GLY A 56 13.23 -3.32 -0.42
N ILE A 57 12.58 -4.48 -0.65
CA ILE A 57 12.42 -5.56 0.34
C ILE A 57 13.73 -6.32 0.54
N ASP A 58 14.42 -6.65 -0.56
CA ASP A 58 15.74 -7.30 -0.52
C ASP A 58 16.82 -6.24 -0.74
N LYS A 59 17.57 -5.93 0.33
CA LYS A 59 18.66 -4.95 0.32
C LYS A 59 20.05 -5.60 0.25
N ASN A 60 20.11 -6.93 0.23
CA ASN A 60 21.38 -7.66 0.19
C ASN A 60 21.74 -8.01 -1.26
N PHE A 61 22.30 -7.07 -1.98
CA PHE A 61 22.79 -7.20 -3.37
C PHE A 61 24.03 -6.32 -3.57
N GLN A 62 24.74 -6.54 -4.66
CA GLN A 62 25.83 -5.67 -5.12
C GLN A 62 25.28 -4.74 -6.22
N GLY A 63 25.85 -3.54 -6.34
CA GLY A 63 25.40 -2.51 -7.29
C GLY A 63 24.53 -1.46 -6.62
N GLU A 64 23.85 -0.66 -7.42
CA GLU A 64 23.05 0.47 -6.96
C GLU A 64 21.62 0.40 -7.49
N VAL A 65 20.68 0.88 -6.66
CA VAL A 65 19.27 1.06 -7.02
C VAL A 65 18.88 2.47 -6.63
N VAL A 66 18.37 3.23 -7.60
CA VAL A 66 18.02 4.64 -7.42
C VAL A 66 16.56 4.86 -7.82
N PHE A 67 15.81 5.50 -6.93
CA PHE A 67 14.46 5.99 -7.21
C PHE A 67 14.49 7.50 -7.36
N SER A 68 13.73 8.00 -8.32
CA SER A 68 13.50 9.44 -8.43
C SER A 68 12.64 9.92 -7.24
N PRO A 69 12.93 11.10 -6.67
CA PRO A 69 12.15 11.67 -5.59
C PRO A 69 10.67 11.82 -5.94
N GLY A 70 9.80 11.61 -4.95
CA GLY A 70 8.34 11.77 -5.09
C GLY A 70 7.61 10.53 -5.63
N TYR A 71 8.29 9.40 -5.81
CA TYR A 71 7.66 8.13 -6.18
C TYR A 71 7.69 7.14 -5.03
N THR A 72 6.58 6.43 -4.87
CA THR A 72 6.43 5.31 -3.93
C THR A 72 6.36 3.98 -4.67
N VAL A 73 6.72 2.90 -4.00
CA VAL A 73 6.68 1.54 -4.58
C VAL A 73 5.72 0.68 -3.79
N GLY A 74 4.69 0.16 -4.47
CA GLY A 74 3.84 -0.90 -3.95
C GLY A 74 4.33 -2.27 -4.43
N TYR A 75 4.29 -3.27 -3.57
CA TYR A 75 4.66 -4.63 -3.90
C TYR A 75 3.55 -5.61 -3.53
N LEU A 76 2.96 -6.26 -4.51
CA LEU A 76 2.00 -7.33 -4.29
C LEU A 76 2.72 -8.68 -4.35
N GLU A 77 2.71 -9.39 -3.23
CA GLU A 77 3.26 -10.76 -3.16
C GLU A 77 2.39 -11.75 -3.95
N GLN A 78 3.01 -12.79 -4.48
CA GLN A 78 2.29 -13.86 -5.17
C GLN A 78 1.33 -14.59 -4.22
N GLU A 79 1.70 -14.73 -2.96
CA GLU A 79 0.88 -15.26 -1.87
C GLU A 79 0.85 -14.23 -0.74
N PRO A 80 -0.07 -13.27 -0.79
CA PRO A 80 -0.11 -12.20 0.19
C PRO A 80 -0.49 -12.76 1.57
N LYS A 81 0.27 -12.33 2.57
CA LYS A 81 -0.03 -12.62 3.96
C LYS A 81 -0.99 -11.55 4.45
N LEU A 82 -2.20 -11.95 4.74
CA LEU A 82 -3.23 -11.12 5.37
C LEU A 82 -3.42 -11.59 6.81
N ASP A 83 -3.90 -10.68 7.66
CA ASP A 83 -4.23 -11.00 9.04
C ASP A 83 -5.55 -11.81 9.09
N ASP A 84 -5.45 -13.08 9.49
CA ASP A 84 -6.59 -14.00 9.56
C ASP A 84 -7.60 -13.63 10.67
N THR A 85 -7.27 -12.69 11.54
CA THR A 85 -8.18 -12.21 12.60
C THR A 85 -9.12 -11.11 12.12
N LYS A 86 -8.88 -10.56 10.94
CA LYS A 86 -9.60 -9.43 10.37
C LYS A 86 -10.67 -9.84 9.35
N THR A 87 -11.58 -8.90 9.09
CA THR A 87 -12.52 -8.97 7.98
C THR A 87 -11.87 -8.45 6.68
N VAL A 88 -12.52 -8.69 5.55
CA VAL A 88 -12.09 -8.16 4.25
C VAL A 88 -12.01 -6.64 4.29
N ARG A 89 -13.02 -5.98 4.85
CA ARG A 89 -13.07 -4.51 4.98
C ARG A 89 -11.90 -3.98 5.80
N GLU A 90 -11.66 -4.54 6.98
CA GLU A 90 -10.56 -4.12 7.85
C GLU A 90 -9.20 -4.24 7.18
N VAL A 91 -8.98 -5.26 6.36
CA VAL A 91 -7.74 -5.41 5.59
C VAL A 91 -7.62 -4.36 4.48
N VAL A 92 -8.72 -4.06 3.78
CA VAL A 92 -8.71 -3.03 2.73
C VAL A 92 -8.46 -1.65 3.33
N GLU A 93 -9.05 -1.35 4.47
CA GLU A 93 -8.87 -0.10 5.23
C GLU A 93 -7.41 0.12 5.69
N GLU A 94 -6.61 -0.95 5.85
CA GLU A 94 -5.17 -0.80 6.15
C GLU A 94 -4.42 0.05 5.11
N GLY A 95 -4.84 -0.02 3.84
CA GLY A 95 -4.27 0.81 2.75
C GLY A 95 -4.53 2.30 2.92
N CYS A 96 -5.57 2.65 3.69
CA CYS A 96 -6.01 4.02 3.96
C CYS A 96 -5.96 4.35 5.47
N ALA A 97 -5.14 3.64 6.23
CA ALA A 97 -5.13 3.69 7.71
C ALA A 97 -5.01 5.12 8.27
N ALA A 98 -4.27 6.01 7.61
CA ALA A 98 -4.16 7.41 8.04
C ALA A 98 -5.51 8.14 7.95
N THR A 99 -6.23 7.98 6.84
CA THR A 99 -7.55 8.61 6.66
C THR A 99 -8.59 8.00 7.58
N VAL A 100 -8.57 6.68 7.76
CA VAL A 100 -9.44 5.97 8.72
C VAL A 100 -9.22 6.48 10.14
N ALA A 101 -7.97 6.71 10.54
CA ALA A 101 -7.65 7.25 11.86
C ALA A 101 -8.20 8.68 12.06
N LEU A 102 -8.12 9.54 11.05
CA LEU A 102 -8.69 10.90 11.11
C LEU A 102 -10.21 10.87 11.27
N LEU A 103 -10.89 10.04 10.47
CA LEU A 103 -12.35 9.87 10.55
C LEU A 103 -12.79 9.35 11.91
N LYS A 104 -12.10 8.35 12.43
CA LYS A 104 -12.38 7.80 13.76
C LYS A 104 -12.17 8.82 14.87
N GLU A 105 -11.08 9.58 14.83
CA GLU A 105 -10.83 10.64 15.83
C GLU A 105 -11.93 11.71 15.76
N TYR A 106 -12.37 12.07 14.55
CA TYR A 106 -13.46 13.02 14.35
C TYR A 106 -14.79 12.53 14.93
N GLU A 107 -15.13 11.24 14.72
CA GLU A 107 -16.31 10.62 15.30
C GLU A 107 -16.23 10.54 16.84
N ASP A 108 -15.06 10.15 17.37
CA ASP A 108 -14.83 10.09 18.81
C ASP A 108 -15.02 11.47 19.48
N ILE A 109 -14.58 12.54 18.82
CA ILE A 109 -14.78 13.91 19.30
C ILE A 109 -16.25 14.28 19.25
N ASN A 110 -16.97 13.94 18.16
CA ASN A 110 -18.41 14.19 18.05
C ASN A 110 -19.18 13.51 19.18
N MET A 111 -18.84 12.27 19.50
CA MET A 111 -19.46 11.55 20.63
C MET A 111 -19.16 12.24 21.97
N LYS A 112 -17.91 12.64 22.21
CA LYS A 112 -17.52 13.33 23.44
C LYS A 112 -18.22 14.67 23.61
N LEU A 113 -18.42 15.44 22.52
CA LEU A 113 -19.15 16.71 22.57
C LEU A 113 -20.62 16.57 22.96
N CYS A 114 -21.20 15.35 22.90
CA CYS A 114 -22.54 15.06 23.38
C CYS A 114 -22.60 14.82 24.91
N GLU A 115 -21.45 14.68 25.59
CA GLU A 115 -21.37 14.47 27.02
C GLU A 115 -21.27 15.80 27.78
N PRO A 116 -21.78 15.89 28.99
CA PRO A 116 -21.61 17.09 29.84
C PRO A 116 -20.10 17.31 30.13
N MET A 117 -19.61 18.50 29.87
CA MET A 117 -18.21 18.89 30.14
C MET A 117 -18.10 20.36 30.50
N ASP A 118 -16.91 20.79 30.97
CA ASP A 118 -16.63 22.19 31.22
C ASP A 118 -16.37 22.97 29.94
N ASP A 119 -16.50 24.30 29.98
CA ASP A 119 -16.37 25.18 28.82
C ASP A 119 -14.98 25.12 28.19
N ASP A 120 -13.91 24.94 28.99
CA ASP A 120 -12.53 24.87 28.50
C ASP A 120 -12.27 23.55 27.77
N ALA A 121 -12.85 22.45 28.24
CA ALA A 121 -12.76 21.16 27.56
C ALA A 121 -13.54 21.18 26.23
N MET A 122 -14.74 21.76 26.24
CA MET A 122 -15.57 21.92 25.05
C MET A 122 -14.84 22.76 23.99
N ALA A 123 -14.24 23.90 24.37
CA ALA A 123 -13.51 24.75 23.42
C ALA A 123 -12.37 24.02 22.75
N ARG A 124 -11.56 23.25 23.50
CA ARG A 124 -10.46 22.44 22.94
C ARG A 124 -10.94 21.36 21.99
N LEU A 125 -12.05 20.68 22.28
CA LEU A 125 -12.59 19.65 21.39
C LEU A 125 -13.14 20.27 20.10
N ILE A 126 -13.79 21.43 20.17
CA ILE A 126 -14.28 22.15 18.98
C ILE A 126 -13.11 22.60 18.09
N GLU A 127 -12.04 23.13 18.68
CA GLU A 127 -10.83 23.50 17.92
C GLU A 127 -10.23 22.29 17.21
N ARG A 128 -10.06 21.18 17.94
CA ARG A 128 -9.54 19.93 17.36
C ARG A 128 -10.45 19.34 16.28
N GLN A 129 -11.77 19.40 16.47
CA GLN A 129 -12.75 19.00 15.46
C GLN A 129 -12.59 19.81 14.17
N GLY A 130 -12.38 21.12 14.27
CA GLY A 130 -12.14 21.99 13.12
C GLY A 130 -10.87 21.61 12.34
N GLU A 131 -9.76 21.36 13.07
CA GLU A 131 -8.50 20.89 12.45
C GLU A 131 -8.68 19.56 11.70
N LEU A 132 -9.39 18.62 12.32
CA LEU A 132 -9.66 17.30 11.71
C LEU A 132 -10.55 17.43 10.48
N TYR A 133 -11.56 18.28 10.54
CA TYR A 133 -12.43 18.55 9.39
C TYR A 133 -11.62 19.02 8.17
N GLU A 134 -10.71 20.00 8.35
CA GLU A 134 -9.84 20.48 7.28
C GLU A 134 -8.90 19.37 6.75
N GLN A 135 -8.33 18.55 7.64
CA GLN A 135 -7.46 17.44 7.24
C GLN A 135 -8.20 16.36 6.44
N ILE A 136 -9.41 16.00 6.87
CA ILE A 136 -10.25 15.00 6.19
C ILE A 136 -10.69 15.55 4.82
N ASP A 137 -11.07 16.82 4.75
CA ASP A 137 -11.46 17.47 3.50
C ASP A 137 -10.30 17.51 2.50
N HIS A 138 -9.10 17.86 2.97
CA HIS A 138 -7.88 17.91 2.13
C HIS A 138 -7.56 16.57 1.46
N VAL A 139 -7.84 15.45 2.12
CA VAL A 139 -7.60 14.10 1.58
C VAL A 139 -8.86 13.46 0.95
N ASN A 140 -9.95 14.21 0.80
CA ASN A 140 -11.27 13.73 0.37
C ASN A 140 -11.76 12.52 1.22
N GLY A 141 -11.45 12.53 2.51
CA GLY A 141 -11.74 11.40 3.41
C GLY A 141 -13.21 11.12 3.62
N TRP A 142 -14.09 12.11 3.43
CA TRP A 142 -15.55 11.94 3.54
C TRP A 142 -16.14 10.95 2.52
N GLU A 143 -15.47 10.75 1.40
CA GLU A 143 -15.89 9.81 0.36
C GLU A 143 -15.23 8.43 0.49
N LEU A 144 -14.41 8.21 1.54
CA LEU A 144 -13.59 7.01 1.67
C LEU A 144 -14.41 5.72 1.53
N ASP A 145 -15.53 5.61 2.23
CA ASP A 145 -16.40 4.42 2.18
C ASP A 145 -16.85 4.12 0.74
N SER A 146 -17.34 5.13 0.03
CA SER A 146 -17.77 4.96 -1.36
C SER A 146 -16.62 4.60 -2.31
N VAL A 147 -15.40 5.09 -2.03
CA VAL A 147 -14.20 4.74 -2.80
C VAL A 147 -13.82 3.29 -2.55
N LEU A 148 -13.82 2.85 -1.29
CA LEU A 148 -13.52 1.47 -0.91
C LEU A 148 -14.54 0.49 -1.48
N GLU A 149 -15.83 0.78 -1.38
CA GLU A 149 -16.90 -0.05 -1.96
C GLU A 149 -16.72 -0.22 -3.47
N ARG A 150 -16.49 0.89 -4.21
CA ARG A 150 -16.24 0.82 -5.66
C ARG A 150 -14.98 0.03 -6.01
N ALA A 151 -13.91 0.16 -5.22
CA ALA A 151 -12.67 -0.57 -5.42
C ALA A 151 -12.86 -2.08 -5.16
N MET A 152 -13.53 -2.43 -4.07
CA MET A 152 -13.85 -3.82 -3.74
C MET A 152 -14.76 -4.46 -4.78
N ASP A 153 -15.78 -3.76 -5.27
CA ASP A 153 -16.67 -4.23 -6.35
C ASP A 153 -15.90 -4.44 -7.66
N ALA A 154 -15.11 -3.45 -8.09
CA ALA A 154 -14.31 -3.53 -9.31
C ALA A 154 -13.34 -4.72 -9.31
N LEU A 155 -12.77 -5.05 -8.16
CA LEU A 155 -11.87 -6.19 -7.97
C LEU A 155 -12.62 -7.50 -7.64
N ARG A 156 -13.96 -7.46 -7.54
CA ARG A 156 -14.80 -8.59 -7.13
C ARG A 156 -14.29 -9.21 -5.83
N CYS A 157 -14.02 -8.38 -4.84
CA CYS A 157 -13.65 -8.83 -3.51
C CYS A 157 -14.82 -9.62 -2.89
N PRO A 158 -14.54 -10.53 -1.95
CA PRO A 158 -15.59 -11.16 -1.13
C PRO A 158 -16.36 -10.14 -0.30
N ASP A 159 -17.43 -10.61 0.35
CA ASP A 159 -18.21 -9.79 1.26
C ASP A 159 -17.32 -9.05 2.27
N PRO A 160 -17.53 -7.73 2.47
CA PRO A 160 -16.71 -6.90 3.37
C PRO A 160 -16.63 -7.42 4.81
N ASP A 161 -17.70 -8.04 5.31
CA ASP A 161 -17.78 -8.57 6.68
C ASP A 161 -17.24 -10.00 6.81
N GLN A 162 -16.88 -10.63 5.69
CA GLN A 162 -16.33 -11.98 5.69
C GLN A 162 -14.94 -12.02 6.31
N SER A 163 -14.70 -13.02 7.18
CA SER A 163 -13.36 -13.23 7.76
C SER A 163 -12.35 -13.64 6.71
N VAL A 164 -11.18 -13.01 6.76
CA VAL A 164 -10.03 -13.32 5.86
C VAL A 164 -9.59 -14.78 5.98
N LYS A 165 -9.78 -15.40 7.15
CA LYS A 165 -9.38 -16.78 7.44
C LYS A 165 -9.98 -17.81 6.47
N VAL A 166 -11.20 -17.56 6.01
CA VAL A 166 -11.96 -18.54 5.16
C VAL A 166 -11.79 -18.29 3.67
N LEU A 167 -11.03 -17.26 3.27
CA LEU A 167 -10.84 -16.88 1.88
C LEU A 167 -9.95 -17.87 1.13
N SER A 168 -10.34 -18.17 -0.11
CA SER A 168 -9.47 -18.85 -1.07
C SER A 168 -8.24 -18.02 -1.43
N GLY A 169 -7.19 -18.66 -1.96
CA GLY A 169 -5.97 -17.96 -2.37
C GLY A 169 -6.22 -16.87 -3.43
N GLY A 170 -7.20 -17.09 -4.32
CA GLY A 170 -7.60 -16.09 -5.32
C GLY A 170 -8.30 -14.87 -4.71
N GLU A 171 -9.16 -15.10 -3.73
CA GLU A 171 -9.83 -14.04 -2.98
C GLU A 171 -8.84 -13.22 -2.15
N ARG A 172 -7.93 -13.89 -1.42
CA ARG A 172 -6.85 -13.22 -0.69
C ARG A 172 -6.02 -12.28 -1.58
N ARG A 173 -5.72 -12.70 -2.83
CA ARG A 173 -4.99 -11.83 -3.79
C ARG A 173 -5.80 -10.61 -4.19
N ARG A 174 -7.12 -10.75 -4.42
CA ARG A 174 -7.98 -9.62 -4.77
C ARG A 174 -8.08 -8.62 -3.61
N VAL A 175 -8.27 -9.12 -2.39
CA VAL A 175 -8.28 -8.28 -1.18
C VAL A 175 -6.94 -7.57 -0.97
N ALA A 176 -5.82 -8.28 -1.13
CA ALA A 176 -4.49 -7.67 -1.03
C ALA A 176 -4.19 -6.64 -2.13
N LEU A 177 -4.80 -6.79 -3.30
CA LEU A 177 -4.67 -5.81 -4.38
C LEU A 177 -5.54 -4.57 -4.13
N CYS A 178 -6.66 -4.74 -3.41
CA CYS A 178 -7.55 -3.66 -3.03
C CYS A 178 -6.98 -2.80 -1.89
N ARG A 179 -6.21 -3.41 -0.98
CA ARG A 179 -5.47 -2.75 0.10
C ARG A 179 -4.37 -1.86 -0.44
#